data_4869ea7098f2b4b8b303636a773060c5
#
_entry.id   4869ea7098f2b4b8b303636a773060c5
#
_cell.length_a   1.000
_cell.length_b   1.000
_cell.length_c   1.000
_cell.angle_alpha   90.00
_cell.angle_beta   90.00
_cell.angle_gamma   90.00
#
_symmetry.space_group_name_H-M   'P 1'
#
loop_
_entity.id
_entity.type
_entity.pdbx_description
1 polymer ?
#
loop_
_entity_poly.entity_id
_entity_poly.type
_entity_poly.pdbx_seq_one_letter_code
_entity_poly.pdbx_strand_id
1 'polypeptide(L)'
;GYIGYIENRRLDGREQVTPESSFEAPVYTSISMDEKVRLGFHQVTRQEANNTLESYVSVTKDMNVIVPTWFNVISDDGTYNSLASKEYVDKAHEMGLQVWAMVENVSTQESVKNLNTKTLMSSTSTRRKLIENLMKEADTYGFDGFNLDFESLKAEAGPHYVQFIRELSVSCRQKGLVLSVDNYVPSPYSA
;
A
#
# COMPACT_ATOMS: atom_id res chain seq x y z
N GLY A 1 -15.47 7.66 19.76
CA GLY A 1 -16.37 8.57 20.42
C GLY A 1 -15.70 9.20 21.64
N TYR A 2 -16.06 10.41 21.99
CA TYR A 2 -15.58 11.07 23.21
C TYR A 2 -16.60 10.84 24.33
N ILE A 3 -16.10 10.52 25.52
CA ILE A 3 -16.91 10.47 26.74
C ILE A 3 -16.65 11.74 27.51
N GLY A 4 -17.71 12.48 27.84
CA GLY A 4 -17.63 13.70 28.62
C GLY A 4 -18.71 13.71 29.69
N TYR A 5 -18.53 14.55 30.71
CA TYR A 5 -19.48 14.74 31.80
C TYR A 5 -19.95 16.19 31.79
N ILE A 6 -21.25 16.39 31.99
CA ILE A 6 -21.86 17.70 32.18
C ILE A 6 -22.70 17.68 33.44
N GLU A 7 -22.75 18.78 34.19
CA GLU A 7 -23.56 18.90 35.35
C GLU A 7 -25.07 18.79 35.02
N ASN A 8 -25.82 17.94 35.69
CA ASN A 8 -27.23 17.67 35.41
C ASN A 8 -28.10 18.93 35.41
N ARG A 9 -27.76 19.94 36.23
CA ARG A 9 -28.45 21.24 36.30
C ARG A 9 -28.31 22.10 35.04
N ARG A 10 -27.40 21.72 34.13
CA ARG A 10 -27.17 22.42 32.86
C ARG A 10 -27.85 21.72 31.68
N LEU A 11 -28.59 20.65 31.96
CA LEU A 11 -29.33 19.92 30.92
C LEU A 11 -30.79 20.37 31.01
N ASP A 12 -31.28 20.91 29.92
CA ASP A 12 -32.68 21.31 29.77
C ASP A 12 -33.40 20.30 28.86
N GLY A 13 -34.23 19.49 29.50
CA GLY A 13 -34.92 18.41 28.82
C GLY A 13 -34.09 17.15 28.59
N ARG A 14 -34.75 16.02 28.42
CA ARG A 14 -34.15 14.76 27.95
C ARG A 14 -34.93 14.30 26.73
N GLU A 15 -34.27 14.30 25.61
CA GLU A 15 -34.78 13.72 24.38
C GLU A 15 -33.93 12.53 24.00
N GLN A 16 -34.56 11.40 23.74
CA GLN A 16 -33.89 10.23 23.20
C GLN A 16 -33.92 10.35 21.69
N VAL A 17 -32.82 10.85 21.12
CA VAL A 17 -32.66 10.90 19.67
C VAL A 17 -32.02 9.59 19.19
N THR A 18 -32.75 8.82 18.42
CA THR A 18 -32.18 7.70 17.67
C THR A 18 -31.76 8.27 16.32
N PRO A 19 -30.46 8.45 16.07
CA PRO A 19 -30.01 8.95 14.77
C PRO A 19 -30.38 7.93 13.69
N GLU A 20 -31.14 8.37 12.70
CA GLU A 20 -31.32 7.60 11.49
C GLU A 20 -29.99 7.66 10.70
N SER A 21 -29.40 6.52 10.47
CA SER A 21 -28.22 6.42 9.64
C SER A 21 -28.65 6.23 8.20
N SER A 22 -28.37 7.22 7.35
CA SER A 22 -28.46 7.09 5.90
C SER A 22 -27.18 6.50 5.29
N PHE A 23 -26.28 5.99 6.14
CA PHE A 23 -25.04 5.39 5.68
C PHE A 23 -25.31 4.02 5.05
N GLU A 24 -25.13 3.94 3.74
CA GLU A 24 -25.05 2.68 3.04
C GLU A 24 -23.59 2.24 3.01
N ALA A 25 -23.30 1.10 3.61
CA ALA A 25 -21.96 0.55 3.57
C ALA A 25 -21.60 0.18 2.12
N PRO A 26 -20.47 0.63 1.60
CA PRO A 26 -20.06 0.24 0.26
C PRO A 26 -19.84 -1.28 0.21
N VAL A 27 -20.40 -1.92 -0.81
CA VAL A 27 -20.18 -3.34 -1.07
C VAL A 27 -18.93 -3.47 -1.94
N TYR A 28 -17.90 -4.11 -1.38
CA TYR A 28 -16.68 -4.41 -2.11
C TYR A 28 -16.69 -5.88 -2.51
N THR A 29 -16.47 -6.14 -3.80
CA THR A 29 -16.18 -7.50 -4.28
C THR A 29 -14.71 -7.80 -4.03
N SER A 30 -14.40 -9.06 -3.71
CA SER A 30 -13.01 -9.50 -3.66
C SER A 30 -12.39 -9.44 -5.05
N ILE A 31 -11.20 -8.84 -5.16
CA ILE A 31 -10.42 -8.88 -6.38
C ILE A 31 -9.69 -10.22 -6.40
N SER A 32 -9.92 -11.01 -7.42
CA SER A 32 -9.30 -12.32 -7.61
C SER A 32 -8.88 -12.51 -9.05
N MET A 33 -7.90 -13.38 -9.27
CA MET A 33 -7.53 -13.87 -10.57
C MET A 33 -8.12 -15.27 -10.76
N ASP A 34 -8.50 -15.62 -11.99
CA ASP A 34 -9.01 -16.96 -12.34
C ASP A 34 -7.90 -18.01 -12.23
N GLU A 35 -6.65 -17.59 -12.32
CA GLU A 35 -5.47 -18.42 -12.20
C GLU A 35 -4.70 -18.18 -10.89
N LYS A 36 -3.85 -19.14 -10.52
CA LYS A 36 -2.91 -18.94 -9.41
C LYS A 36 -1.94 -17.81 -9.72
N VAL A 37 -1.71 -16.96 -8.74
CA VAL A 37 -0.69 -15.89 -8.83
C VAL A 37 0.70 -16.55 -8.89
N ARG A 38 1.44 -16.24 -9.95
CA ARG A 38 2.84 -16.61 -10.18
C ARG A 38 3.62 -15.32 -10.36
N LEU A 39 4.13 -14.83 -9.26
CA LEU A 39 4.69 -13.50 -9.12
C LEU A 39 6.22 -13.54 -9.20
N GLY A 40 6.81 -12.57 -9.90
CA GLY A 40 8.25 -12.33 -9.94
C GLY A 40 8.59 -10.89 -9.51
N PHE A 41 9.62 -10.75 -8.66
CA PHE A 41 10.14 -9.43 -8.29
C PHE A 41 11.17 -8.97 -9.29
N HIS A 42 11.01 -7.74 -9.82
CA HIS A 42 11.96 -7.12 -10.71
C HIS A 42 12.65 -5.95 -10.00
N GLN A 43 13.93 -6.13 -9.66
CA GLN A 43 14.70 -5.10 -8.98
C GLN A 43 15.02 -3.94 -9.91
N VAL A 44 14.33 -2.83 -9.71
CA VAL A 44 14.53 -1.57 -10.44
C VAL A 44 15.22 -0.58 -9.50
N THR A 45 16.51 -0.37 -9.68
CA THR A 45 17.35 0.50 -8.83
C THR A 45 17.58 1.90 -9.42
N ARG A 46 17.22 2.10 -10.69
CA ARG A 46 17.32 3.37 -11.43
C ARG A 46 16.35 3.33 -12.61
N GLN A 47 16.02 4.49 -13.15
CA GLN A 47 15.00 4.61 -14.19
C GLN A 47 15.29 3.74 -15.43
N GLU A 48 16.56 3.65 -15.84
CA GLU A 48 16.99 2.86 -17.00
C GLU A 48 16.80 1.36 -16.81
N ALA A 49 16.76 0.88 -15.55
CA ALA A 49 16.55 -0.54 -15.26
C ALA A 49 15.14 -1.02 -15.67
N ASN A 50 14.18 -0.12 -15.82
CA ASN A 50 12.87 -0.46 -16.39
C ASN A 50 12.97 -1.09 -17.79
N ASN A 51 13.99 -0.73 -18.56
CA ASN A 51 14.19 -1.26 -19.92
C ASN A 51 14.64 -2.73 -19.94
N THR A 52 14.91 -3.34 -18.79
CA THR A 52 15.33 -4.75 -18.72
C THR A 52 14.15 -5.73 -18.52
N LEU A 53 12.90 -5.25 -18.51
CA LEU A 53 11.70 -6.07 -18.32
C LEU A 53 11.66 -7.28 -19.26
N GLU A 54 11.82 -7.07 -20.56
CA GLU A 54 11.73 -8.14 -21.57
C GLU A 54 12.78 -9.22 -21.34
N SER A 55 14.03 -8.81 -21.07
CA SER A 55 15.10 -9.75 -20.78
C SER A 55 14.88 -10.53 -19.49
N TYR A 56 14.29 -9.88 -18.47
CA TYR A 56 13.93 -10.52 -17.21
C TYR A 56 12.82 -11.56 -17.42
N VAL A 57 11.76 -11.20 -18.13
CA VAL A 57 10.63 -12.10 -18.38
C VAL A 57 11.01 -13.28 -19.27
N SER A 58 11.92 -13.07 -20.24
CA SER A 58 12.33 -14.12 -21.18
C SER A 58 12.96 -15.35 -20.55
N VAL A 59 13.50 -15.23 -19.34
CA VAL A 59 14.11 -16.35 -18.60
C VAL A 59 13.17 -16.97 -17.57
N THR A 60 11.94 -16.44 -17.41
CA THR A 60 10.92 -16.97 -16.51
C THR A 60 9.89 -17.80 -17.28
N LYS A 61 9.18 -18.67 -16.58
CA LYS A 61 8.07 -19.45 -17.16
C LYS A 61 6.80 -19.23 -16.38
N ASP A 62 5.70 -19.07 -17.12
CA ASP A 62 4.34 -19.04 -16.56
C ASP A 62 4.09 -17.93 -15.53
N MET A 63 4.90 -16.88 -15.51
CA MET A 63 4.67 -15.72 -14.66
C MET A 63 3.46 -14.94 -15.18
N ASN A 64 2.58 -14.48 -14.28
CA ASN A 64 1.42 -13.66 -14.62
C ASN A 64 1.37 -12.33 -13.83
N VAL A 65 2.28 -12.13 -12.89
CA VAL A 65 2.43 -10.88 -12.15
C VAL A 65 3.90 -10.51 -12.05
N ILE A 66 4.22 -9.24 -12.36
CA ILE A 66 5.54 -8.66 -12.16
C ILE A 66 5.48 -7.57 -11.09
N VAL A 67 6.44 -7.58 -10.18
CA VAL A 67 6.53 -6.61 -9.08
C VAL A 67 7.83 -5.82 -9.20
N PRO A 68 7.80 -4.64 -9.84
CA PRO A 68 8.95 -3.74 -9.90
C PRO A 68 9.12 -2.99 -8.56
N THR A 69 10.35 -2.83 -8.09
CA THR A 69 10.71 -2.10 -6.86
C THR A 69 10.71 -0.59 -7.12
N TRP A 70 9.53 0.02 -7.22
CA TRP A 70 9.40 1.39 -7.71
C TRP A 70 9.31 2.48 -6.66
N PHE A 71 8.61 2.22 -5.54
CA PHE A 71 8.31 3.26 -4.57
C PHE A 71 9.07 3.01 -3.27
N ASN A 72 10.09 3.82 -3.04
CA ASN A 72 10.89 3.76 -1.83
C ASN A 72 10.54 4.92 -0.91
N VAL A 73 9.92 4.65 0.24
CA VAL A 73 9.58 5.67 1.23
C VAL A 73 10.85 6.15 1.93
N ILE A 74 11.09 7.46 1.89
CA ILE A 74 12.35 8.07 2.32
C ILE A 74 12.23 9.00 3.51
N SER A 75 10.99 9.33 3.94
CA SER A 75 10.77 10.28 5.04
C SER A 75 9.55 9.92 5.86
N ASP A 76 9.58 10.27 7.15
CA ASP A 76 8.50 10.09 8.13
C ASP A 76 7.23 10.86 7.77
N ASP A 77 7.30 11.81 6.84
CA ASP A 77 6.16 12.58 6.33
C ASP A 77 5.44 11.90 5.14
N GLY A 78 5.88 10.70 4.75
CA GLY A 78 5.34 9.93 3.64
C GLY A 78 5.88 10.33 2.25
N THR A 79 6.99 11.08 2.20
CA THR A 79 7.70 11.33 0.94
C THR A 79 8.41 10.05 0.50
N TYR A 80 8.38 9.76 -0.81
CA TYR A 80 9.01 8.59 -1.42
C TYR A 80 9.68 8.96 -2.75
N ASN A 81 10.64 8.14 -3.15
CA ASN A 81 11.17 8.14 -4.51
C ASN A 81 10.31 7.25 -5.40
N SER A 82 10.12 7.65 -6.66
CA SER A 82 9.40 6.88 -7.67
C SER A 82 10.30 6.58 -8.88
N LEU A 83 10.30 5.32 -9.27
CA LEU A 83 10.93 4.83 -10.51
C LEU A 83 9.89 4.29 -11.49
N ALA A 84 8.61 4.59 -11.27
CA ALA A 84 7.52 4.11 -12.10
C ALA A 84 7.68 4.55 -13.57
N SER A 85 7.23 3.70 -14.48
CA SER A 85 7.32 3.90 -15.91
C SER A 85 6.05 3.41 -16.61
N LYS A 86 5.42 4.32 -17.33
CA LYS A 86 4.24 3.95 -18.13
C LYS A 86 4.60 2.99 -19.26
N GLU A 87 5.74 3.19 -19.90
CA GLU A 87 6.22 2.29 -20.96
C GLU A 87 6.44 0.86 -20.44
N TYR A 88 6.94 0.73 -19.20
CA TYR A 88 7.07 -0.57 -18.54
C TYR A 88 5.72 -1.24 -18.36
N VAL A 89 4.71 -0.50 -17.85
CA VAL A 89 3.36 -1.04 -17.64
C VAL A 89 2.76 -1.49 -18.96
N ASP A 90 2.82 -0.64 -19.99
CA ASP A 90 2.27 -0.96 -21.31
C ASP A 90 2.91 -2.23 -21.89
N LYS A 91 4.24 -2.36 -21.82
CA LYS A 91 4.96 -3.57 -22.26
C LYS A 91 4.59 -4.81 -21.42
N ALA A 92 4.48 -4.68 -20.11
CA ALA A 92 4.07 -5.79 -19.25
C ALA A 92 2.68 -6.28 -19.62
N HIS A 93 1.74 -5.38 -19.86
CA HIS A 93 0.38 -5.70 -20.30
C HIS A 93 0.38 -6.36 -21.70
N GLU A 94 1.19 -5.89 -22.64
CA GLU A 94 1.37 -6.55 -23.94
C GLU A 94 1.88 -7.99 -23.82
N MET A 95 2.65 -8.28 -22.76
CA MET A 95 3.16 -9.62 -22.44
C MET A 95 2.16 -10.45 -21.60
N GLY A 96 0.98 -9.93 -21.29
CA GLY A 96 -0.05 -10.59 -20.51
C GLY A 96 0.23 -10.61 -19.00
N LEU A 97 1.09 -9.72 -18.49
CA LEU A 97 1.43 -9.61 -17.07
C LEU A 97 0.65 -8.50 -16.41
N GLN A 98 0.17 -8.73 -15.17
CA GLN A 98 -0.19 -7.66 -14.28
C GLN A 98 1.06 -7.04 -13.64
N VAL A 99 1.01 -5.74 -13.35
CA VAL A 99 2.06 -4.99 -12.66
C VAL A 99 1.58 -4.59 -11.27
N TRP A 100 2.21 -5.15 -10.21
CA TRP A 100 1.94 -4.74 -8.85
C TRP A 100 3.15 -3.97 -8.34
N ALA A 101 3.03 -2.64 -8.27
CA ALA A 101 4.14 -1.76 -7.92
C ALA A 101 4.52 -1.92 -6.44
N MET A 102 5.79 -2.24 -6.17
CA MET A 102 6.28 -2.37 -4.81
C MET A 102 6.38 -1.02 -4.12
N VAL A 103 5.95 -1.00 -2.85
CA VAL A 103 6.15 0.10 -1.91
C VAL A 103 6.94 -0.42 -0.72
N GLU A 104 8.14 0.09 -0.52
CA GLU A 104 9.08 -0.38 0.49
C GLU A 104 9.56 0.74 1.42
N ASN A 105 10.04 0.37 2.60
CA ASN A 105 10.63 1.29 3.57
C ASN A 105 12.14 1.10 3.74
N VAL A 106 12.77 0.27 2.92
CA VAL A 106 14.20 -0.05 2.99
C VAL A 106 14.92 0.68 1.86
N SER A 107 15.98 1.38 2.20
CA SER A 107 16.84 2.03 1.23
C SER A 107 18.30 1.72 1.51
N THR A 108 19.04 1.44 0.44
CA THR A 108 20.51 1.35 0.47
C THR A 108 21.19 2.72 0.59
N GLN A 109 20.43 3.81 0.41
CA GLN A 109 20.97 5.17 0.51
C GLN A 109 21.11 5.59 1.98
N GLU A 110 22.29 6.11 2.36
CA GLU A 110 22.56 6.55 3.74
C GLU A 110 21.59 7.63 4.25
N SER A 111 21.06 8.46 3.34
CA SER A 111 20.11 9.53 3.66
C SER A 111 18.77 9.02 4.20
N VAL A 112 18.46 7.75 4.01
CA VAL A 112 17.15 7.13 4.36
C VAL A 112 17.27 6.17 5.55
N LYS A 113 18.45 5.92 6.07
CA LYS A 113 18.67 5.00 7.22
C LYS A 113 17.93 5.39 8.49
N ASN A 114 17.33 6.58 8.55
CA ASN A 114 16.66 7.12 9.73
C ASN A 114 15.14 7.16 9.60
N LEU A 115 14.55 6.53 8.59
CA LEU A 115 13.08 6.45 8.47
C LEU A 115 12.51 5.75 9.71
N ASN A 116 11.68 6.46 10.44
CA ASN A 116 10.94 5.89 11.56
C ASN A 116 9.53 5.47 11.11
N THR A 117 9.38 4.22 10.74
CA THR A 117 8.10 3.67 10.26
C THR A 117 6.96 3.85 11.27
N LYS A 118 7.25 3.82 12.59
CA LYS A 118 6.24 4.12 13.61
C LYS A 118 5.75 5.57 13.48
N THR A 119 6.66 6.54 13.35
CA THR A 119 6.30 7.95 13.19
C THR A 119 5.45 8.16 11.94
N LEU A 120 5.90 7.62 10.82
CA LEU A 120 5.18 7.63 9.54
C LEU A 120 3.75 7.08 9.69
N MET A 121 3.61 5.90 10.29
CA MET A 121 2.34 5.15 10.30
C MET A 121 1.41 5.53 11.46
N SER A 122 1.89 6.17 12.54
CA SER A 122 1.06 6.57 13.68
C SER A 122 0.17 7.79 13.41
N SER A 123 0.56 8.64 12.45
CA SER A 123 -0.18 9.84 12.09
C SER A 123 -1.20 9.56 10.98
N THR A 124 -2.46 9.88 11.21
CA THR A 124 -3.53 9.77 10.20
C THR A 124 -3.26 10.65 8.99
N SER A 125 -2.71 11.85 9.19
CA SER A 125 -2.41 12.78 8.10
C SER A 125 -1.30 12.27 7.19
N THR A 126 -0.25 11.66 7.74
CA THR A 126 0.86 11.10 6.94
C THR A 126 0.42 9.87 6.18
N ARG A 127 -0.32 8.94 6.82
CA ARG A 127 -0.90 7.80 6.10
C ARG A 127 -1.80 8.23 4.96
N ARG A 128 -2.70 9.19 5.19
CA ARG A 128 -3.59 9.73 4.15
C ARG A 128 -2.81 10.34 2.99
N LYS A 129 -1.81 11.19 3.29
CA LYS A 129 -0.94 11.80 2.27
C LYS A 129 -0.26 10.74 1.41
N LEU A 130 0.31 9.70 2.04
CA LEU A 130 0.98 8.61 1.33
C LEU A 130 -0.02 7.87 0.44
N ILE A 131 -1.19 7.49 0.95
CA ILE A 131 -2.24 6.80 0.19
C ILE A 131 -2.70 7.64 -1.00
N GLU A 132 -3.02 8.91 -0.79
CA GLU A 132 -3.47 9.81 -1.86
C GLU A 132 -2.42 9.94 -2.98
N ASN A 133 -1.13 10.00 -2.61
CA ASN A 133 -0.06 10.07 -3.59
C ASN A 133 0.11 8.74 -4.34
N LEU A 134 0.07 7.59 -3.66
CA LEU A 134 0.12 6.28 -4.31
C LEU A 134 -1.07 6.07 -5.26
N MET A 135 -2.27 6.54 -4.90
CA MET A 135 -3.43 6.49 -5.81
C MET A 135 -3.24 7.33 -7.07
N LYS A 136 -2.56 8.50 -6.97
CA LYS A 136 -2.21 9.31 -8.15
C LYS A 136 -1.18 8.62 -9.04
N GLU A 137 -0.21 7.91 -8.44
CA GLU A 137 0.74 7.11 -9.22
C GLU A 137 0.01 6.01 -10.03
N ALA A 138 -0.93 5.31 -9.38
CA ALA A 138 -1.74 4.30 -10.07
C ALA A 138 -2.55 4.90 -11.22
N ASP A 139 -3.16 6.07 -11.03
CA ASP A 139 -3.90 6.77 -12.08
C ASP A 139 -2.96 7.23 -13.23
N THR A 140 -1.74 7.61 -12.91
CA THR A 140 -0.77 8.13 -13.88
C THR A 140 -0.17 7.03 -14.74
N TYR A 141 0.23 5.92 -14.11
CA TYR A 141 0.97 4.86 -14.79
C TYR A 141 0.10 3.68 -15.22
N GLY A 142 -1.06 3.47 -14.60
CA GLY A 142 -2.03 2.45 -15.00
C GLY A 142 -1.64 1.03 -14.61
N PHE A 143 -0.85 0.83 -13.55
CA PHE A 143 -0.54 -0.50 -13.03
C PHE A 143 -1.71 -1.10 -12.24
N ASP A 144 -1.69 -2.42 -11.99
CA ASP A 144 -2.85 -3.19 -11.56
C ASP A 144 -2.96 -3.36 -10.04
N GLY A 145 -1.91 -3.00 -9.30
CA GLY A 145 -1.93 -3.15 -7.85
C GLY A 145 -0.66 -2.67 -7.16
N PHE A 146 -0.68 -2.82 -5.83
CA PHE A 146 0.48 -2.56 -4.98
C PHE A 146 0.93 -3.85 -4.29
N ASN A 147 2.23 -3.95 -4.09
CA ASN A 147 2.87 -4.91 -3.20
C ASN A 147 3.57 -4.13 -2.08
N LEU A 148 3.21 -4.37 -0.83
CA LEU A 148 3.84 -3.71 0.32
C LEU A 148 4.94 -4.62 0.88
N ASP A 149 6.17 -4.12 0.85
CA ASP A 149 7.35 -4.77 1.42
C ASP A 149 7.98 -3.86 2.50
N PHE A 150 7.34 -3.82 3.66
CA PHE A 150 7.83 -3.05 4.81
C PHE A 150 8.60 -3.96 5.75
N GLU A 151 9.91 -3.78 5.78
CA GLU A 151 10.81 -4.61 6.56
C GLU A 151 11.19 -3.98 7.91
N SER A 152 11.75 -4.82 8.80
CA SER A 152 12.32 -4.42 10.09
C SER A 152 11.36 -3.61 10.97
N LEU A 153 10.07 -3.92 10.89
CA LEU A 153 9.04 -3.27 11.69
C LEU A 153 9.21 -3.64 13.16
N LYS A 154 9.40 -2.61 13.98
CA LYS A 154 9.37 -2.81 15.44
C LYS A 154 7.94 -3.11 15.90
N ALA A 155 7.79 -3.92 16.95
CA ALA A 155 6.49 -4.31 17.49
C ALA A 155 5.54 -3.13 17.73
N GLU A 156 6.07 -2.00 18.18
CA GLU A 156 5.32 -0.76 18.40
C GLU A 156 4.78 -0.09 17.12
N ALA A 157 5.34 -0.40 15.95
CA ALA A 157 4.85 0.09 14.67
C ALA A 157 3.73 -0.80 14.10
N GLY A 158 3.66 -2.06 14.51
CA GLY A 158 2.76 -3.06 13.95
C GLY A 158 1.28 -2.64 13.89
N PRO A 159 0.65 -2.18 14.99
CA PRO A 159 -0.74 -1.75 14.98
C PRO A 159 -1.00 -0.59 13.99
N HIS A 160 -0.05 0.32 13.84
CA HIS A 160 -0.14 1.45 12.93
C HIS A 160 0.02 1.05 11.48
N TYR A 161 0.92 0.09 11.21
CA TYR A 161 1.08 -0.49 9.88
C TYR A 161 -0.16 -1.27 9.45
N VAL A 162 -0.74 -2.07 10.34
CA VAL A 162 -2.04 -2.74 10.07
C VAL A 162 -3.13 -1.73 9.74
N GLN A 163 -3.16 -0.58 10.43
CA GLN A 163 -4.12 0.48 10.13
C GLN A 163 -3.86 1.11 8.75
N PHE A 164 -2.60 1.33 8.37
CA PHE A 164 -2.24 1.79 7.03
C PHE A 164 -2.73 0.82 5.95
N ILE A 165 -2.49 -0.49 6.12
CA ILE A 165 -2.97 -1.52 5.19
C ILE A 165 -4.50 -1.47 5.05
N ARG A 166 -5.23 -1.33 6.16
CA ARG A 166 -6.70 -1.20 6.13
C ARG A 166 -7.16 0.01 5.33
N GLU A 167 -6.57 1.17 5.57
CA GLU A 167 -6.91 2.41 4.86
C GLU A 167 -6.58 2.31 3.37
N LEU A 168 -5.39 1.85 3.03
CA LEU A 168 -4.95 1.63 1.65
C LEU A 168 -5.84 0.61 0.93
N SER A 169 -6.23 -0.47 1.61
CA SER A 169 -7.08 -1.52 1.03
C SER A 169 -8.45 -0.99 0.59
N VAL A 170 -9.00 -0.01 1.28
CA VAL A 170 -10.25 0.65 0.87
C VAL A 170 -10.06 1.39 -0.44
N SER A 171 -9.00 2.21 -0.53
CA SER A 171 -8.69 2.98 -1.74
C SER A 171 -8.37 2.07 -2.93
N CYS A 172 -7.63 0.98 -2.70
CA CYS A 172 -7.35 -0.01 -3.74
C CYS A 172 -8.64 -0.64 -4.28
N ARG A 173 -9.54 -1.12 -3.40
CA ARG A 173 -10.81 -1.72 -3.84
C ARG A 173 -11.70 -0.75 -4.61
N GLN A 174 -11.75 0.51 -4.20
CA GLN A 174 -12.51 1.55 -4.93
C GLN A 174 -12.02 1.75 -6.37
N LYS A 175 -10.73 1.49 -6.62
CA LYS A 175 -10.10 1.62 -7.93
C LYS A 175 -9.91 0.29 -8.67
N GLY A 176 -10.33 -0.83 -8.09
CA GLY A 176 -10.10 -2.15 -8.67
C GLY A 176 -8.64 -2.60 -8.66
N LEU A 177 -7.82 -2.03 -7.77
CA LEU A 177 -6.41 -2.37 -7.63
C LEU A 177 -6.21 -3.52 -6.63
N VAL A 178 -5.28 -4.42 -6.96
CA VAL A 178 -4.83 -5.48 -6.04
C VAL A 178 -3.96 -4.86 -4.93
N LEU A 179 -4.06 -5.40 -3.72
CA LEU A 179 -3.13 -5.10 -2.63
C LEU A 179 -2.59 -6.41 -2.08
N SER A 180 -1.29 -6.60 -2.21
CA SER A 180 -0.53 -7.68 -1.58
C SER A 180 0.43 -7.15 -0.52
N VAL A 181 0.79 -8.00 0.42
CA VAL A 181 1.68 -7.63 1.53
C VAL A 181 2.67 -8.77 1.75
N ASP A 182 3.95 -8.44 1.74
CA ASP A 182 5.00 -9.39 2.04
C ASP A 182 5.19 -9.52 3.55
N ASN A 183 5.30 -10.75 4.01
CA ASN A 183 5.50 -11.07 5.41
C ASN A 183 6.51 -12.20 5.55
N TYR A 184 7.31 -12.12 6.60
CA TYR A 184 8.16 -13.24 6.97
C TYR A 184 7.32 -14.47 7.30
N VAL A 185 7.83 -15.64 6.93
CA VAL A 185 7.24 -16.91 7.39
C VAL A 185 7.29 -16.94 8.92
N PRO A 186 6.14 -17.09 9.60
CA PRO A 186 6.13 -17.17 11.06
C PRO A 186 7.05 -18.31 11.54
N SER A 187 7.96 -17.99 12.42
CA SER A 187 8.84 -18.97 13.08
C SER A 187 8.74 -18.84 14.60
N PRO A 188 9.07 -19.88 15.37
CA PRO A 188 9.10 -19.78 16.83
C PRO A 188 10.05 -18.68 17.37
N TYR A 189 10.94 -18.19 16.50
CA TYR A 189 11.95 -17.17 16.83
C TYR A 189 11.64 -15.79 16.24
N SER A 190 10.55 -15.64 15.51
CA SER A 190 10.11 -14.39 14.88
C SER A 190 8.97 -13.74 15.66
N ALA A 191 9.16 -13.57 16.97
CA ALA A 191 8.21 -12.86 17.83
C ALA A 191 8.69 -11.45 18.14
#